data_90cb2fe7396afd73fabed279d40182d3
#
_entry.id   90cb2fe7396afd73fabed279d40182d3
#
_cell.length_a   1.000
_cell.length_b   1.000
_cell.length_c   1.000
_cell.angle_alpha   90.00
_cell.angle_beta   90.00
_cell.angle_gamma   90.00
#
_symmetry.space_group_name_H-M   'P 1'
#
loop_
_entity.id
_entity.type
_entity.pdbx_description
1 polymer ?
#
loop_
_entity_poly.entity_id
_entity_poly.type
_entity_poly.pdbx_seq_one_letter_code
_entity_poly.pdbx_strand_id
1 'polypeptide(L)' 'MFNNVGHPIEGFAILECHPDQEPIIVATHQCLGNAEEHKMVLNEMAEGTDFSFVVKETFGCVIQTT' A
#
# COMPACT_ATOMS: atom_id res chain seq x y z
N MET A 1 6.47 -26.43 8.44
CA MET A 1 6.30 -25.77 8.20
C MET A 1 5.99 -24.89 8.15
N PHE A 2 5.95 -24.51 7.82
CA PHE A 2 5.69 -23.56 7.82
C PHE A 2 4.90 -23.04 7.60
N ASN A 3 4.50 -22.68 7.73
CA ASN A 3 3.77 -22.09 7.37
C ASN A 3 3.75 -21.02 7.00
N ASN A 4 3.66 -20.65 6.59
CA ASN A 4 3.79 -19.52 6.13
C ASN A 4 2.76 -18.65 6.01
N VAL A 5 2.10 -18.73 6.53
CA VAL A 5 0.89 -17.99 6.48
C VAL A 5 1.06 -16.71 7.22
N GLY A 6 0.73 -15.61 6.61
CA GLY A 6 0.77 -14.36 7.33
C GLY A 6 2.15 -13.92 7.69
N HIS A 7 3.00 -13.80 6.73
CA HIS A 7 4.29 -13.18 6.99
C HIS A 7 4.10 -11.74 7.42
N PRO A 8 4.81 -11.31 8.45
CA PRO A 8 4.81 -9.88 8.74
C PRO A 8 5.45 -9.13 7.58
N ILE A 9 4.78 -8.08 7.18
CA ILE A 9 5.31 -7.24 6.12
C ILE A 9 6.01 -6.07 6.78
N GLU A 10 7.31 -6.02 6.60
CA GLU A 10 8.10 -4.91 7.10
C GLU A 10 8.30 -3.94 5.97
N GLY A 11 7.56 -2.86 6.00
CA GLY A 11 7.70 -1.92 4.93
C GLY A 11 6.55 -0.97 4.87
N PHE A 12 6.25 -0.54 3.66
CA PHE A 12 5.26 0.50 3.45
C PHE A 12 4.36 0.07 2.30
N ALA A 13 3.07 0.19 2.51
CA ALA A 13 2.08 -0.17 1.51
C ALA A 13 1.49 1.10 0.92
N ILE A 14 1.25 1.06 -0.38
CA ILE A 14 0.54 2.14 -1.06
C ILE A 14 -0.90 1.70 -1.21
N LEU A 15 -1.80 2.52 -0.71
CA LEU A 15 -3.22 2.22 -0.72
C LEU A 15 -3.93 3.13 -1.72
N GLU A 16 -4.78 2.52 -2.52
CA GLU A 16 -5.65 3.26 -3.41
C GLU A 16 -6.94 3.52 -2.69
N CYS A 17 -7.25 4.80 -2.47
CA CYS A 17 -8.40 5.21 -1.67
C CYS A 17 -9.47 5.81 -2.56
N HIS A 18 -10.65 5.22 -2.52
CA HIS A 18 -11.81 5.71 -3.25
C HIS A 18 -12.87 6.18 -2.25
N PRO A 19 -13.69 7.17 -2.63
CA PRO A 19 -14.65 7.74 -1.68
C PRO A 19 -15.64 6.73 -1.12
N ASP A 20 -16.07 5.77 -1.93
CA ASP A 20 -17.11 4.84 -1.53
C ASP A 20 -16.61 3.43 -1.31
N GLN A 21 -15.31 3.25 -1.25
CA GLN A 21 -14.75 1.90 -1.16
C GLN A 21 -13.65 1.86 -0.13
N GLU A 22 -13.39 0.66 0.36
CA GLU A 22 -12.28 0.47 1.28
C GLU A 22 -10.97 0.57 0.54
N PRO A 23 -9.93 1.02 1.21
CA PRO A 23 -8.62 1.14 0.57
C PRO A 23 -8.11 -0.22 0.08
N ILE A 24 -7.42 -0.18 -1.03
CA ILE A 24 -6.87 -1.38 -1.66
C ILE A 24 -5.36 -1.23 -1.71
N ILE A 25 -4.65 -2.26 -1.28
CA ILE A 25 -3.19 -2.26 -1.38
C ILE A 25 -2.82 -2.53 -2.83
N VAL A 26 -2.13 -1.57 -3.45
CA VAL A 26 -1.74 -1.72 -4.85
C VAL A 26 -0.25 -1.94 -5.00
N ALA A 27 0.55 -1.66 -3.98
CA ALA A 27 1.98 -1.87 -4.06
C ALA A 27 2.56 -1.88 -2.67
N THR A 28 3.74 -2.49 -2.53
CA THR A 28 4.47 -2.45 -1.26
C THR A 28 5.93 -2.17 -1.56
N HIS A 29 6.58 -1.50 -0.62
CA HIS A 29 7.99 -1.16 -0.73
C HIS A 29 8.63 -1.35 0.63
N GLN A 30 9.93 -1.61 0.61
CA GLN A 30 10.67 -1.75 1.86
C GLN A 30 11.29 -0.43 2.31
N CYS A 31 11.33 0.56 1.45
CA CYS A 31 11.89 1.87 1.77
C CYS A 31 10.81 2.92 1.69
N LEU A 32 10.78 3.80 2.68
CA LEU A 32 9.81 4.88 2.65
C LEU A 32 10.03 5.79 1.44
N GLY A 33 11.29 6.06 1.12
CA GLY A 33 11.59 6.93 -0.02
C GLY A 33 11.01 6.39 -1.32
N ASN A 34 11.16 5.09 -1.53
CA ASN A 34 10.62 4.48 -2.73
C ASN A 34 9.09 4.50 -2.74
N ALA A 35 8.50 4.27 -1.57
CA ALA A 35 7.05 4.28 -1.46
C ALA A 35 6.51 5.69 -1.74
N GLU A 36 7.15 6.69 -1.18
CA GLU A 36 6.71 8.06 -1.37
C GLU A 36 6.83 8.48 -2.83
N GLU A 37 7.92 8.10 -3.46
CA GLU A 37 8.11 8.43 -4.85
C GLU A 37 7.06 7.74 -5.73
N HIS A 38 6.81 6.49 -5.47
CA HIS A 38 5.80 5.76 -6.22
C HIS A 38 4.42 6.36 -6.02
N LYS A 39 4.11 6.71 -4.76
CA LYS A 39 2.84 7.34 -4.46
C LYS A 39 2.69 8.65 -5.24
N MET A 40 3.77 9.42 -5.32
CA MET A 40 3.71 10.71 -6.01
C MET A 40 3.38 10.51 -7.48
N VAL A 41 4.02 9.53 -8.11
CA VAL A 41 3.75 9.25 -9.51
C VAL A 41 2.30 8.80 -9.71
N LEU A 42 1.83 7.93 -8.82
CA LEU A 42 0.47 7.44 -8.94
C LEU A 42 -0.54 8.57 -8.76
N ASN A 43 -0.28 9.48 -7.83
CA ASN A 43 -1.19 10.59 -7.61
C ASN A 43 -1.19 11.55 -8.79
N GLU A 44 -0.04 11.71 -9.45
CA GLU A 44 -0.02 12.52 -10.65
C GLU A 44 -0.87 11.91 -11.74
N MET A 45 -0.80 10.60 -11.87
CA MET A 45 -1.62 9.92 -12.87
C MET A 45 -3.09 9.95 -12.53
N ALA A 46 -3.40 10.05 -11.24
CA ALA A 46 -4.78 10.08 -10.80
C ALA A 46 -5.35 11.49 -10.68
N GLU A 47 -4.59 12.47 -11.11
CA GLU A 47 -5.03 13.86 -11.01
C GLU A 47 -6.33 14.04 -11.77
N GLY A 48 -7.29 14.70 -11.14
CA GLY A 48 -8.59 14.89 -11.77
C GLY A 48 -9.58 13.78 -11.51
N THR A 49 -9.17 12.75 -10.79
CA THR A 49 -10.05 11.66 -10.44
C THR A 49 -10.54 11.82 -9.00
N ASP A 50 -11.43 10.92 -8.60
CA ASP A 50 -11.97 10.94 -7.25
C ASP A 50 -11.13 10.14 -6.26
N PHE A 51 -10.15 9.42 -6.72
CA PHE A 51 -9.36 8.58 -5.83
C PHE A 51 -7.95 9.11 -5.69
N SER A 52 -7.28 8.64 -4.66
CA SER A 52 -5.92 9.09 -4.37
C SER A 52 -5.15 7.94 -3.78
N PHE A 53 -3.85 8.14 -3.57
CA PHE A 53 -2.97 7.11 -3.04
C PHE A 53 -2.29 7.64 -1.79
N VAL A 54 -2.15 6.76 -0.80
CA VAL A 54 -1.48 7.09 0.45
C VAL A 54 -0.51 5.98 0.79
N VAL A 55 0.49 6.33 1.59
CA VAL A 55 1.47 5.37 2.08
C VAL A 55 1.14 5.06 3.53
N LYS A 56 1.17 3.78 3.87
CA LYS A 56 0.92 3.35 5.24
C LYS A 56 2.02 2.40 5.67
N GLU A 57 2.50 2.59 6.88
CA GLU A 57 3.46 1.68 7.48
C GLU A 57 2.78 0.35 7.79
N THR A 58 3.49 -0.72 7.49
CA THR A 58 2.95 -2.05 7.70
C THR A 58 3.80 -2.85 8.67
N PHE A 59 4.63 -2.19 9.46
CA PHE A 59 5.48 -2.89 10.42
C PHE A 59 4.60 -3.65 11.41
N GLY A 60 4.93 -4.90 11.60
CA GLY A 60 4.20 -5.73 12.54
C GLY A 60 2.85 -6.17 12.05
N CYS A 61 2.43 -5.74 10.88
CA CYS A 61 1.17 -6.18 10.31
C CYS A 61 1.35 -7.51 9.62
N VAL A 62 0.34 -8.33 9.71
CA VAL A 62 0.33 -9.59 8.99
C VAL A 62 -0.70 -9.48 7.89
N ILE A 63 -0.22 -9.59 6.66
CA ILE A 63 -1.13 -9.56 5.53
C ILE A 63 -1.50 -10.98 5.19
N GLN A 64 -2.75 -11.27 5.32
CA GLN A 64 -3.25 -12.60 5.00
C GLN A 64 -3.93 -12.55 3.68
N THR A 65 -3.49 -13.44 2.83
CA THR A 65 -4.12 -13.58 1.54
C THR A 65 -4.99 -14.80 1.62
N THR A 66 -6.09 -14.73 2.00
CA THR A 66 -6.93 -15.93 2.03
C THR A 66 -7.61 -16.13 0.71
#